data_4b9eb42bb09ab16f7b2b03c742759dbd
#
_entry.id   4b9eb42bb09ab16f7b2b03c742759dbd
#
_cell.length_a   1.000
_cell.length_b   1.000
_cell.length_c   1.000
_cell.angle_alpha   90.00
_cell.angle_beta   90.00
_cell.angle_gamma   90.00
#
_symmetry.space_group_name_H-M   'P 1'
#
loop_
_entity.id
_entity.type
_entity.pdbx_description
1 polymer ?
#
loop_
_entity_poly.entity_id
_entity_poly.type
_entity_poly.pdbx_seq_one_letter_code
_entity_poly.pdbx_strand_id
1 'polypeptide(L)'
;MRKNAAQLAVAALEKLGVTHTFGIPGVHNTEFYDALHASEHITPVLVTHEGGAAFMADGMSRVRQMHEGIGVLAIVPAAGFTHAASGIGEAYLDGVPMLVISGGVRTDTEFDFVLHGVDQLELAKGITKGAFRVNHQNDVTDVLYQAYQLATEGKPGPVLVEIPVNLQLFDATVAQPQQPPQPTTPAIDEQAIQRAVELISAGKRPGLFVGWGARHAQQPLIDLAEYLQAPVATTLQGLSVFPHDHPLHAGFGFSASAVPAAQASFKDCDLMIAIGTRFAEIPTGSFSAKVPENLIHIDIDESVFNRNYPSKVSIRGDATEVLRLLNDALHGQPPRPENASLKATIKQLKQDYFDEWQAHDSHERINPYVLFRSIAAQMMDDATLVLDDGNHTYLAAELLPLKAGMTLLTPTDYNAMGYAVPAAIGAKLAQPERQTIAIVGDGCFVMTGMELLTAQQQEVGVVCFVFNDGELSQIAQAQQTPYARKPCTALVGAKFEGMALATGAHYIRIETEAELDAYIAQAFDVAAKGQSVLVDVNIDYSKPTRFTQGTVKSTFKRFPTRQKLRIAGRAVKRKLFG
;
A
#
# COMPACT_ATOMS: atom_id res chain seq x y z
N MET A 1 -40.67 -1.26 -11.06
CA MET A 1 -40.28 -0.05 -11.81
C MET A 1 -39.64 -0.47 -13.14
N ARG A 2 -39.58 0.41 -14.15
CA ARG A 2 -38.79 0.14 -15.37
C ARG A 2 -37.45 0.77 -15.25
N LYS A 3 -36.37 -0.01 -15.31
CA LYS A 3 -34.98 0.41 -15.27
C LYS A 3 -34.11 -0.56 -16.07
N ASN A 4 -32.96 -0.05 -16.56
CA ASN A 4 -31.91 -0.87 -17.12
C ASN A 4 -30.85 -1.24 -16.06
N ALA A 5 -29.93 -2.14 -16.40
CA ALA A 5 -28.89 -2.60 -15.46
C ALA A 5 -27.92 -1.48 -15.02
N ALA A 6 -27.64 -0.50 -15.88
CA ALA A 6 -26.77 0.62 -15.54
C ALA A 6 -27.35 1.48 -14.42
N GLN A 7 -28.63 1.87 -14.54
CA GLN A 7 -29.35 2.64 -13.53
C GLN A 7 -29.48 1.90 -12.18
N LEU A 8 -29.66 0.57 -12.24
CA LEU A 8 -29.70 -0.25 -11.02
C LEU A 8 -28.33 -0.35 -10.35
N ALA A 9 -27.28 -0.48 -11.16
CA ALA A 9 -25.92 -0.54 -10.64
C ALA A 9 -25.51 0.78 -9.94
N VAL A 10 -25.77 1.92 -10.56
CA VAL A 10 -25.49 3.24 -9.95
C VAL A 10 -26.27 3.41 -8.64
N ALA A 11 -27.57 3.10 -8.64
CA ALA A 11 -28.40 3.18 -7.43
C ALA A 11 -27.93 2.23 -6.30
N ALA A 12 -27.36 1.08 -6.65
CA ALA A 12 -26.75 0.17 -5.66
C ALA A 12 -25.44 0.75 -5.11
N LEU A 13 -24.57 1.30 -5.96
CA LEU A 13 -23.31 1.93 -5.57
C LEU A 13 -23.54 3.15 -4.66
N GLU A 14 -24.54 3.98 -4.95
CA GLU A 14 -24.94 5.11 -4.07
C GLU A 14 -25.30 4.63 -2.66
N LYS A 15 -26.10 3.56 -2.55
CA LYS A 15 -26.47 2.98 -1.25
C LYS A 15 -25.28 2.35 -0.49
N LEU A 16 -24.25 1.94 -1.22
CA LEU A 16 -22.99 1.42 -0.65
C LEU A 16 -22.01 2.53 -0.25
N GLY A 17 -22.41 3.81 -0.38
CA GLY A 17 -21.56 4.96 -0.02
C GLY A 17 -20.44 5.25 -1.01
N VAL A 18 -20.51 4.72 -2.23
CA VAL A 18 -19.54 5.03 -3.28
C VAL A 18 -19.69 6.48 -3.71
N THR A 19 -18.59 7.22 -3.75
CA THR A 19 -18.57 8.65 -4.13
C THR A 19 -17.84 8.90 -5.44
N HIS A 20 -16.95 7.99 -5.85
CA HIS A 20 -16.16 8.12 -7.07
C HIS A 20 -16.06 6.76 -7.79
N THR A 21 -16.02 6.82 -9.11
CA THR A 21 -15.62 5.70 -9.96
C THR A 21 -14.47 6.15 -10.85
N PHE A 22 -13.53 5.25 -11.13
CA PHE A 22 -12.35 5.53 -11.93
C PHE A 22 -12.35 4.67 -13.19
N GLY A 23 -12.06 5.25 -14.35
CA GLY A 23 -11.99 4.47 -15.57
C GLY A 23 -12.10 5.29 -16.85
N ILE A 24 -12.34 4.57 -17.95
CA ILE A 24 -12.48 5.13 -19.30
C ILE A 24 -13.77 4.61 -19.92
N PRO A 25 -14.64 5.49 -20.47
CA PRO A 25 -15.84 5.07 -21.16
C PRO A 25 -15.53 4.38 -22.49
N GLY A 26 -16.36 3.41 -22.87
CA GLY A 26 -16.30 2.74 -24.16
C GLY A 26 -17.63 2.05 -24.50
N VAL A 27 -17.70 1.39 -25.65
CA VAL A 27 -18.97 0.88 -26.20
C VAL A 27 -19.71 -0.14 -25.33
N HIS A 28 -19.02 -0.77 -24.36
CA HIS A 28 -19.65 -1.76 -23.48
C HIS A 28 -20.02 -1.22 -22.09
N ASN A 29 -19.78 0.07 -21.81
CA ASN A 29 -20.14 0.71 -20.55
C ASN A 29 -20.64 2.15 -20.72
N THR A 30 -21.00 2.57 -21.94
CA THR A 30 -21.52 3.92 -22.22
C THR A 30 -22.79 4.20 -21.42
N GLU A 31 -23.71 3.25 -21.34
CA GLU A 31 -24.95 3.38 -20.56
C GLU A 31 -24.67 3.50 -19.05
N PHE A 32 -23.64 2.81 -18.59
CA PHE A 32 -23.20 2.93 -17.19
C PHE A 32 -22.64 4.34 -16.89
N TYR A 33 -21.84 4.90 -17.81
CA TYR A 33 -21.35 6.26 -17.68
C TYR A 33 -22.46 7.32 -17.81
N ASP A 34 -23.49 7.09 -18.65
CA ASP A 34 -24.67 7.98 -18.70
C ASP A 34 -25.42 7.96 -17.36
N ALA A 35 -25.62 6.78 -16.78
CA ALA A 35 -26.23 6.64 -15.46
C ALA A 35 -25.39 7.26 -14.33
N LEU A 36 -24.05 7.15 -14.39
CA LEU A 36 -23.13 7.80 -13.46
C LEU A 36 -23.19 9.32 -13.58
N HIS A 37 -23.25 9.85 -14.81
CA HIS A 37 -23.39 11.30 -15.06
C HIS A 37 -24.69 11.88 -14.50
N ALA A 38 -25.74 11.07 -14.44
CA ALA A 38 -27.03 11.47 -13.87
C ALA A 38 -27.07 11.37 -12.33
N SER A 39 -26.06 10.78 -11.68
CA SER A 39 -25.97 10.68 -10.23
C SER A 39 -25.54 12.02 -9.59
N GLU A 40 -26.18 12.39 -8.49
CA GLU A 40 -25.77 13.54 -7.66
C GLU A 40 -24.77 13.14 -6.56
N HIS A 41 -24.45 11.85 -6.42
CA HIS A 41 -23.65 11.29 -5.35
C HIS A 41 -22.31 10.71 -5.79
N ILE A 42 -22.22 10.25 -7.05
CA ILE A 42 -21.03 9.59 -7.59
C ILE A 42 -20.41 10.44 -8.70
N THR A 43 -19.14 10.79 -8.53
CA THR A 43 -18.35 11.48 -9.54
C THR A 43 -17.58 10.45 -10.38
N PRO A 44 -17.88 10.30 -11.69
CA PRO A 44 -17.04 9.51 -12.58
C PRO A 44 -15.75 10.27 -12.92
N VAL A 45 -14.60 9.69 -12.58
CA VAL A 45 -13.27 10.26 -12.84
C VAL A 45 -12.71 9.64 -14.10
N LEU A 46 -12.54 10.47 -15.13
CA LEU A 46 -11.86 10.06 -16.36
C LEU A 46 -10.35 10.03 -16.11
N VAL A 47 -9.72 8.89 -16.35
CA VAL A 47 -8.29 8.66 -16.18
C VAL A 47 -7.56 8.63 -17.53
N THR A 48 -6.23 8.67 -17.53
CA THR A 48 -5.44 8.52 -18.76
C THR A 48 -5.20 7.06 -19.14
N HIS A 49 -5.25 6.16 -18.16
CA HIS A 49 -5.03 4.71 -18.34
C HIS A 49 -5.70 3.91 -17.22
N GLU A 50 -6.31 2.76 -17.52
CA GLU A 50 -7.03 1.95 -16.52
C GLU A 50 -6.12 1.39 -15.42
N GLY A 51 -4.83 1.25 -15.67
CA GLY A 51 -3.85 0.94 -14.62
C GLY A 51 -3.78 2.04 -13.57
N GLY A 52 -3.79 3.31 -14.00
CA GLY A 52 -3.91 4.47 -13.11
C GLY A 52 -5.23 4.48 -12.34
N ALA A 53 -6.34 4.15 -13.02
CA ALA A 53 -7.66 4.01 -12.38
C ALA A 53 -7.62 3.02 -11.21
N ALA A 54 -6.98 1.86 -11.42
CA ALA A 54 -6.92 0.82 -10.40
C ALA A 54 -6.08 1.25 -9.19
N PHE A 55 -4.97 1.94 -9.39
CA PHE A 55 -4.19 2.52 -8.29
C PHE A 55 -4.92 3.67 -7.58
N MET A 56 -5.71 4.50 -8.30
CA MET A 56 -6.56 5.52 -7.68
C MET A 56 -7.63 4.89 -6.79
N ALA A 57 -8.30 3.84 -7.26
CA ALA A 57 -9.30 3.09 -6.49
C ALA A 57 -8.68 2.42 -5.25
N ASP A 58 -7.47 1.87 -5.38
CA ASP A 58 -6.69 1.32 -4.27
C ASP A 58 -6.35 2.40 -3.24
N GLY A 59 -5.73 3.51 -3.67
CA GLY A 59 -5.36 4.63 -2.80
C GLY A 59 -6.57 5.21 -2.05
N MET A 60 -7.71 5.36 -2.73
CA MET A 60 -8.96 5.80 -2.11
C MET A 60 -9.44 4.83 -1.02
N SER A 61 -9.44 3.53 -1.31
CA SER A 61 -9.86 2.51 -0.35
C SER A 61 -8.97 2.41 0.87
N ARG A 62 -7.66 2.65 0.71
CA ARG A 62 -6.70 2.56 1.85
C ARG A 62 -6.89 3.67 2.88
N VAL A 63 -7.32 4.85 2.47
CA VAL A 63 -7.48 6.00 3.38
C VAL A 63 -8.89 6.14 3.96
N ARG A 64 -9.86 5.38 3.45
CA ARG A 64 -11.25 5.40 3.92
C ARG A 64 -11.52 4.36 5.01
N GLN A 65 -12.52 4.67 5.83
CA GLN A 65 -13.17 3.67 6.68
C GLN A 65 -14.13 2.83 5.83
N MET A 66 -14.33 1.58 6.19
CA MET A 66 -15.17 0.64 5.41
C MET A 66 -16.61 1.13 5.19
N HIS A 67 -17.16 1.92 6.11
CA HIS A 67 -18.51 2.49 5.98
C HIS A 67 -18.60 3.75 5.11
N GLU A 68 -17.47 4.31 4.69
CA GLU A 68 -17.40 5.49 3.80
C GLU A 68 -17.38 5.11 2.31
N GLY A 69 -17.57 3.84 2.01
CA GLY A 69 -17.46 3.30 0.66
C GLY A 69 -16.03 2.93 0.27
N ILE A 70 -15.89 2.21 -0.83
CA ILE A 70 -14.61 1.73 -1.35
C ILE A 70 -14.36 2.26 -2.75
N GLY A 71 -13.12 2.17 -3.25
CA GLY A 71 -12.75 2.52 -4.61
C GLY A 71 -13.41 1.59 -5.63
N VAL A 72 -13.93 2.17 -6.71
CA VAL A 72 -14.66 1.45 -7.75
C VAL A 72 -14.05 1.74 -9.12
N LEU A 73 -13.75 0.68 -9.88
CA LEU A 73 -13.39 0.78 -11.29
C LEU A 73 -14.65 0.72 -12.16
N ALA A 74 -14.69 1.55 -13.20
CA ALA A 74 -15.70 1.55 -14.26
C ALA A 74 -15.00 1.36 -15.61
N ILE A 75 -14.85 0.12 -16.07
CA ILE A 75 -13.97 -0.23 -17.18
C ILE A 75 -14.69 -1.00 -18.28
N VAL A 76 -14.12 -0.97 -19.50
CA VAL A 76 -14.55 -1.85 -20.59
C VAL A 76 -14.01 -3.26 -20.39
N PRO A 77 -14.66 -4.30 -20.98
CA PRO A 77 -14.15 -5.66 -20.90
C PRO A 77 -12.83 -5.85 -21.66
N ALA A 78 -12.18 -6.97 -21.45
CA ALA A 78 -10.92 -7.38 -22.08
C ALA A 78 -9.79 -6.36 -21.84
N ALA A 79 -9.59 -5.39 -22.75
CA ALA A 79 -8.49 -4.44 -22.68
C ALA A 79 -8.52 -3.62 -21.38
N GLY A 80 -9.66 -3.06 -20.99
CA GLY A 80 -9.78 -2.28 -19.76
C GLY A 80 -9.45 -3.10 -18.52
N PHE A 81 -9.94 -4.33 -18.44
CA PHE A 81 -9.62 -5.24 -17.33
C PHE A 81 -8.12 -5.61 -17.30
N THR A 82 -7.54 -5.95 -18.45
CA THR A 82 -6.11 -6.34 -18.49
C THR A 82 -5.17 -5.17 -18.27
N HIS A 83 -5.54 -3.95 -18.69
CA HIS A 83 -4.80 -2.73 -18.33
C HIS A 83 -4.84 -2.46 -16.82
N ALA A 84 -5.99 -2.67 -16.17
CA ALA A 84 -6.16 -2.48 -14.74
C ALA A 84 -5.54 -3.60 -13.87
N ALA A 85 -5.12 -4.71 -14.47
CA ALA A 85 -4.72 -5.93 -13.76
C ALA A 85 -3.61 -5.72 -12.71
N SER A 86 -2.65 -4.81 -12.97
CA SER A 86 -1.59 -4.50 -11.99
C SER A 86 -2.14 -3.91 -10.70
N GLY A 87 -3.04 -2.94 -10.79
CA GLY A 87 -3.63 -2.33 -9.59
C GLY A 87 -4.66 -3.24 -8.89
N ILE A 88 -5.38 -4.07 -9.66
CA ILE A 88 -6.25 -5.10 -9.10
C ILE A 88 -5.42 -6.15 -8.33
N GLY A 89 -4.29 -6.59 -8.91
CA GLY A 89 -3.37 -7.52 -8.26
C GLY A 89 -2.72 -6.94 -7.00
N GLU A 90 -2.38 -5.65 -7.01
CA GLU A 90 -1.87 -4.94 -5.83
C GLU A 90 -2.90 -4.95 -4.70
N ALA A 91 -4.14 -4.53 -4.99
CA ALA A 91 -5.24 -4.56 -4.02
C ALA A 91 -5.49 -5.99 -3.48
N TYR A 92 -5.37 -7.02 -4.32
CA TYR A 92 -5.57 -8.42 -3.93
C TYR A 92 -4.51 -8.90 -2.94
N LEU A 93 -3.23 -8.70 -3.25
CA LEU A 93 -2.16 -9.17 -2.38
C LEU A 93 -2.11 -8.34 -1.08
N ASP A 94 -2.34 -7.04 -1.15
CA ASP A 94 -2.26 -6.17 0.01
C ASP A 94 -3.53 -6.13 0.88
N GLY A 95 -4.60 -6.81 0.43
CA GLY A 95 -5.85 -6.88 1.20
C GLY A 95 -6.62 -5.56 1.21
N VAL A 96 -6.75 -4.93 0.04
CA VAL A 96 -7.47 -3.66 -0.14
C VAL A 96 -8.79 -3.91 -0.84
N PRO A 97 -9.94 -3.48 -0.29
CA PRO A 97 -11.24 -3.70 -0.90
C PRO A 97 -11.40 -2.85 -2.15
N MET A 98 -11.93 -3.45 -3.24
CA MET A 98 -12.18 -2.76 -4.50
C MET A 98 -13.32 -3.44 -5.25
N LEU A 99 -14.23 -2.67 -5.85
CA LEU A 99 -15.15 -3.18 -6.84
C LEU A 99 -14.64 -2.88 -8.25
N VAL A 100 -14.61 -3.91 -9.09
CA VAL A 100 -14.27 -3.80 -10.51
C VAL A 100 -15.55 -4.00 -11.30
N ILE A 101 -16.19 -2.92 -11.73
CA ILE A 101 -17.37 -2.96 -12.58
C ILE A 101 -16.90 -2.92 -14.03
N SER A 102 -17.02 -4.06 -14.70
CA SER A 102 -16.68 -4.18 -16.12
C SER A 102 -17.95 -4.33 -16.96
N GLY A 103 -17.99 -3.63 -18.08
CA GLY A 103 -18.92 -4.00 -19.13
C GLY A 103 -18.71 -5.46 -19.54
N GLY A 104 -19.72 -6.06 -20.15
CA GLY A 104 -19.64 -7.41 -20.73
C GLY A 104 -20.10 -7.41 -22.18
N VAL A 105 -19.68 -8.40 -22.95
CA VAL A 105 -20.20 -8.63 -24.29
C VAL A 105 -21.70 -8.96 -24.26
N ARG A 106 -22.38 -8.79 -25.38
CA ARG A 106 -23.80 -9.17 -25.51
C ARG A 106 -23.98 -10.67 -25.25
N THR A 107 -24.97 -10.98 -24.43
CA THR A 107 -25.40 -12.37 -24.15
C THR A 107 -26.62 -12.81 -24.93
N ASP A 108 -27.22 -11.89 -25.70
CA ASP A 108 -28.43 -12.09 -26.52
C ASP A 108 -28.13 -12.19 -28.04
N THR A 109 -26.92 -12.61 -28.40
CA THR A 109 -26.48 -12.77 -29.79
C THR A 109 -26.06 -14.20 -30.07
N GLU A 110 -26.31 -14.67 -31.29
CA GLU A 110 -25.84 -15.98 -31.79
C GLU A 110 -24.51 -15.85 -32.59
N PHE A 111 -23.96 -14.63 -32.73
CA PHE A 111 -22.72 -14.40 -33.47
C PHE A 111 -21.50 -14.72 -32.64
N ASP A 112 -20.53 -15.41 -33.26
CA ASP A 112 -19.18 -15.64 -32.73
C ASP A 112 -18.25 -14.43 -33.00
N PHE A 113 -17.06 -14.44 -32.39
CA PHE A 113 -16.01 -13.43 -32.59
C PHE A 113 -16.45 -11.98 -32.31
N VAL A 114 -17.27 -11.82 -31.28
CA VAL A 114 -17.75 -10.51 -30.85
C VAL A 114 -16.57 -9.64 -30.29
N LEU A 115 -16.70 -8.32 -30.47
CA LEU A 115 -15.72 -7.38 -29.92
C LEU A 115 -15.58 -7.58 -28.41
N HIS A 116 -14.32 -7.63 -27.91
CA HIS A 116 -13.99 -7.88 -26.50
C HIS A 116 -14.40 -9.27 -25.97
N GLY A 117 -14.59 -10.26 -26.84
CA GLY A 117 -15.01 -11.63 -26.52
C GLY A 117 -13.93 -12.46 -25.82
N VAL A 118 -13.51 -12.04 -24.63
CA VAL A 118 -12.56 -12.74 -23.76
C VAL A 118 -13.27 -13.13 -22.46
N ASP A 119 -12.99 -14.30 -21.93
CA ASP A 119 -13.49 -14.71 -20.61
C ASP A 119 -12.72 -13.99 -19.51
N GLN A 120 -13.19 -12.79 -19.17
CA GLN A 120 -12.56 -11.98 -18.13
C GLN A 120 -12.81 -12.50 -16.70
N LEU A 121 -13.86 -13.31 -16.49
CA LEU A 121 -14.08 -13.96 -15.21
C LEU A 121 -12.99 -15.00 -14.93
N GLU A 122 -12.58 -15.74 -15.96
CA GLU A 122 -11.46 -16.68 -15.84
C GLU A 122 -10.14 -15.94 -15.58
N LEU A 123 -9.88 -14.84 -16.29
CA LEU A 123 -8.70 -14.00 -16.09
C LEU A 123 -8.62 -13.40 -14.66
N ALA A 124 -9.77 -13.08 -14.07
CA ALA A 124 -9.85 -12.44 -12.77
C ALA A 124 -9.50 -13.38 -11.60
N LYS A 125 -9.62 -14.70 -11.75
CA LYS A 125 -9.48 -15.69 -10.65
C LYS A 125 -8.19 -15.61 -9.87
N GLY A 126 -7.09 -15.21 -10.52
CA GLY A 126 -5.77 -15.13 -9.88
C GLY A 126 -5.50 -13.84 -9.09
N ILE A 127 -6.31 -12.80 -9.31
CA ILE A 127 -6.08 -11.46 -8.78
C ILE A 127 -7.33 -10.84 -8.13
N THR A 128 -8.38 -11.63 -7.89
CA THR A 128 -9.60 -11.17 -7.19
C THR A 128 -10.08 -12.20 -6.17
N LYS A 129 -10.88 -11.76 -5.20
CA LYS A 129 -11.57 -12.66 -4.26
C LYS A 129 -12.74 -13.40 -4.90
N GLY A 130 -13.31 -12.86 -5.97
CA GLY A 130 -14.41 -13.42 -6.71
C GLY A 130 -14.71 -12.66 -7.98
N ALA A 131 -15.41 -13.31 -8.90
CA ALA A 131 -15.85 -12.73 -10.16
C ALA A 131 -17.27 -13.19 -10.46
N PHE A 132 -18.14 -12.24 -10.75
CA PHE A 132 -19.57 -12.46 -11.00
C PHE A 132 -19.97 -11.91 -12.36
N ARG A 133 -20.89 -12.60 -13.05
CA ARG A 133 -21.58 -12.05 -14.21
C ARG A 133 -23.05 -11.86 -13.85
N VAL A 134 -23.59 -10.70 -14.15
CA VAL A 134 -25.03 -10.44 -14.07
C VAL A 134 -25.73 -11.11 -15.25
N ASN A 135 -26.73 -11.93 -14.96
CA ASN A 135 -27.47 -12.65 -15.99
C ASN A 135 -28.83 -12.01 -16.35
N HIS A 136 -29.43 -11.29 -15.38
CA HIS A 136 -30.72 -10.61 -15.57
C HIS A 136 -30.72 -9.26 -14.84
N GLN A 137 -31.51 -8.30 -15.31
CA GLN A 137 -31.62 -6.97 -14.68
C GLN A 137 -32.03 -7.05 -13.21
N ASN A 138 -32.87 -8.00 -12.82
CA ASN A 138 -33.29 -8.17 -11.43
C ASN A 138 -32.16 -8.57 -10.49
N ASP A 139 -31.09 -9.16 -11.00
CA ASP A 139 -29.97 -9.68 -10.19
C ASP A 139 -28.91 -8.60 -9.90
N VAL A 140 -28.93 -7.47 -10.63
CA VAL A 140 -27.87 -6.44 -10.58
C VAL A 140 -27.58 -6.00 -9.16
N THR A 141 -28.61 -5.60 -8.41
CA THR A 141 -28.45 -5.08 -7.05
C THR A 141 -27.93 -6.13 -6.09
N ASP A 142 -28.46 -7.34 -6.15
CA ASP A 142 -28.08 -8.44 -5.26
C ASP A 142 -26.65 -8.90 -5.54
N VAL A 143 -26.26 -8.99 -6.81
CA VAL A 143 -24.88 -9.33 -7.22
C VAL A 143 -23.90 -8.26 -6.76
N LEU A 144 -24.22 -6.97 -6.88
CA LEU A 144 -23.35 -5.89 -6.41
C LEU A 144 -23.21 -5.89 -4.88
N TYR A 145 -24.29 -6.13 -4.14
CA TYR A 145 -24.22 -6.23 -2.68
C TYR A 145 -23.41 -7.45 -2.25
N GLN A 146 -23.58 -8.59 -2.90
CA GLN A 146 -22.76 -9.78 -2.66
C GLN A 146 -21.28 -9.52 -2.97
N ALA A 147 -20.99 -8.85 -4.09
CA ALA A 147 -19.63 -8.49 -4.47
C ALA A 147 -18.98 -7.52 -3.46
N TYR A 148 -19.73 -6.52 -3.01
CA TYR A 148 -19.26 -5.57 -2.00
C TYR A 148 -18.99 -6.26 -0.65
N GLN A 149 -19.92 -7.10 -0.22
CA GLN A 149 -19.74 -7.90 1.00
C GLN A 149 -18.49 -8.78 0.90
N LEU A 150 -18.31 -9.50 -0.20
CA LEU A 150 -17.12 -10.31 -0.43
C LEU A 150 -15.84 -9.46 -0.46
N ALA A 151 -15.88 -8.27 -1.07
CA ALA A 151 -14.72 -7.36 -1.12
C ALA A 151 -14.30 -6.88 0.27
N THR A 152 -15.23 -6.72 1.20
CA THR A 152 -15.00 -6.09 2.51
C THR A 152 -14.89 -7.07 3.67
N GLU A 153 -15.47 -8.28 3.58
CA GLU A 153 -15.45 -9.27 4.67
C GLU A 153 -14.11 -10.02 4.80
N GLY A 154 -13.72 -10.33 6.03
CA GLY A 154 -12.48 -11.03 6.36
C GLY A 154 -11.26 -10.23 5.88
N LYS A 155 -10.26 -10.89 5.25
CA LYS A 155 -9.21 -10.16 4.52
C LYS A 155 -9.88 -9.44 3.35
N PRO A 156 -9.87 -8.10 3.28
CA PRO A 156 -10.45 -7.38 2.14
C PRO A 156 -9.73 -7.68 0.82
N GLY A 157 -10.36 -7.34 -0.30
CA GLY A 157 -9.75 -7.51 -1.62
C GLY A 157 -10.69 -7.18 -2.77
N PRO A 158 -10.18 -7.14 -4.02
CA PRO A 158 -10.97 -6.79 -5.20
C PRO A 158 -11.95 -7.90 -5.59
N VAL A 159 -13.11 -7.47 -6.12
CA VAL A 159 -14.13 -8.36 -6.68
C VAL A 159 -14.58 -7.80 -8.04
N LEU A 160 -14.62 -8.65 -9.06
CA LEU A 160 -15.10 -8.30 -10.39
C LEU A 160 -16.61 -8.55 -10.52
N VAL A 161 -17.32 -7.56 -11.09
CA VAL A 161 -18.71 -7.70 -11.53
C VAL A 161 -18.80 -7.33 -13.01
N GLU A 162 -19.11 -8.31 -13.85
CA GLU A 162 -19.37 -8.12 -15.28
C GLU A 162 -20.85 -7.87 -15.51
N ILE A 163 -21.17 -6.74 -16.16
CA ILE A 163 -22.55 -6.39 -16.54
C ILE A 163 -22.66 -6.38 -18.06
N PRO A 164 -23.28 -7.39 -18.69
CA PRO A 164 -23.46 -7.46 -20.14
C PRO A 164 -24.13 -6.22 -20.73
N VAL A 165 -23.64 -5.73 -21.88
CA VAL A 165 -24.08 -4.46 -22.47
C VAL A 165 -25.57 -4.48 -22.87
N ASN A 166 -26.12 -5.62 -23.30
CA ASN A 166 -27.55 -5.73 -23.59
C ASN A 166 -28.44 -5.50 -22.34
N LEU A 167 -27.97 -5.87 -21.15
CA LEU A 167 -28.68 -5.60 -19.91
C LEU A 167 -28.61 -4.12 -19.52
N GLN A 168 -27.52 -3.43 -19.90
CA GLN A 168 -27.38 -1.98 -19.69
C GLN A 168 -28.24 -1.18 -20.66
N LEU A 169 -28.38 -1.62 -21.92
CA LEU A 169 -29.10 -0.90 -22.96
C LEU A 169 -30.64 -0.98 -22.82
N PHE A 170 -31.17 -2.12 -22.39
CA PHE A 170 -32.60 -2.36 -22.43
C PHE A 170 -33.28 -2.30 -21.06
N ASP A 171 -34.36 -1.53 -20.99
CA ASP A 171 -35.20 -1.47 -19.79
C ASP A 171 -35.96 -2.80 -19.56
N ALA A 172 -36.02 -3.19 -18.30
CA ALA A 172 -36.86 -4.28 -17.84
C ALA A 172 -37.79 -3.84 -16.70
N THR A 173 -38.83 -4.60 -16.46
CA THR A 173 -39.64 -4.46 -15.24
C THR A 173 -38.90 -5.15 -14.09
N VAL A 174 -38.43 -4.38 -13.13
CA VAL A 174 -37.63 -4.88 -12.01
C VAL A 174 -38.33 -4.70 -10.67
N ALA A 175 -38.04 -5.58 -9.72
CA ALA A 175 -38.49 -5.47 -8.35
C ALA A 175 -37.85 -4.24 -7.68
N GLN A 176 -38.37 -3.84 -6.53
CA GLN A 176 -37.75 -2.78 -5.74
C GLN A 176 -36.46 -3.34 -5.09
N PRO A 177 -35.29 -2.68 -5.27
CA PRO A 177 -34.05 -3.15 -4.67
C PRO A 177 -34.11 -3.24 -3.16
N GLN A 178 -33.53 -4.29 -2.59
CA GLN A 178 -33.37 -4.46 -1.15
C GLN A 178 -32.34 -3.48 -0.58
N GLN A 179 -32.22 -3.43 0.75
CA GLN A 179 -31.15 -2.68 1.41
C GLN A 179 -29.85 -3.52 1.40
N PRO A 180 -28.67 -2.85 1.42
CA PRO A 180 -27.42 -3.56 1.55
C PRO A 180 -27.41 -4.45 2.81
N PRO A 181 -26.81 -5.64 2.77
CA PRO A 181 -26.63 -6.46 3.96
C PRO A 181 -25.72 -5.74 4.95
N GLN A 182 -26.00 -5.93 6.23
CA GLN A 182 -25.14 -5.39 7.30
C GLN A 182 -23.84 -6.21 7.36
N PRO A 183 -22.67 -5.56 7.57
CA PRO A 183 -21.41 -6.27 7.76
C PRO A 183 -21.51 -7.23 8.96
N THR A 184 -20.98 -8.43 8.79
CA THR A 184 -20.89 -9.43 9.87
C THR A 184 -19.46 -9.46 10.41
N THR A 185 -19.32 -9.27 11.72
CA THR A 185 -18.01 -9.41 12.39
C THR A 185 -17.95 -10.79 13.05
N PRO A 186 -16.93 -11.63 12.73
CA PRO A 186 -16.75 -12.91 13.39
C PRO A 186 -16.57 -12.73 14.90
N ALA A 187 -17.20 -13.61 15.70
CA ALA A 187 -16.99 -13.62 17.14
C ALA A 187 -15.52 -13.95 17.47
N ILE A 188 -14.95 -13.23 18.43
CA ILE A 188 -13.60 -13.47 18.93
C ILE A 188 -13.62 -14.60 19.94
N ASP A 189 -12.66 -15.53 19.86
CA ASP A 189 -12.50 -16.62 20.83
C ASP A 189 -11.94 -16.08 22.16
N GLU A 190 -12.80 -15.93 23.16
CA GLU A 190 -12.43 -15.46 24.50
C GLU A 190 -11.42 -16.39 25.19
N GLN A 191 -11.45 -17.70 24.91
CA GLN A 191 -10.46 -18.63 25.44
C GLN A 191 -9.08 -18.38 24.82
N ALA A 192 -9.01 -17.96 23.54
CA ALA A 192 -7.76 -17.56 22.93
C ALA A 192 -7.21 -16.28 23.56
N ILE A 193 -8.05 -15.31 23.92
CA ILE A 193 -7.64 -14.13 24.70
C ILE A 193 -7.02 -14.56 26.04
N GLN A 194 -7.66 -15.46 26.79
CA GLN A 194 -7.13 -15.94 28.07
C GLN A 194 -5.78 -16.66 27.90
N ARG A 195 -5.65 -17.55 26.91
CA ARG A 195 -4.35 -18.19 26.59
C ARG A 195 -3.27 -17.17 26.23
N ALA A 196 -3.64 -16.09 25.52
CA ALA A 196 -2.70 -15.02 25.20
C ALA A 196 -2.25 -14.27 26.47
N VAL A 197 -3.15 -13.95 27.38
CA VAL A 197 -2.83 -13.31 28.68
C VAL A 197 -1.88 -14.19 29.51
N GLU A 198 -2.13 -15.50 29.57
CA GLU A 198 -1.23 -16.46 30.27
C GLU A 198 0.17 -16.46 29.65
N LEU A 199 0.26 -16.50 28.31
CA LEU A 199 1.53 -16.49 27.60
C LEU A 199 2.27 -15.15 27.77
N ILE A 200 1.57 -14.02 27.77
CA ILE A 200 2.12 -12.68 28.04
C ILE A 200 2.67 -12.59 29.46
N SER A 201 1.93 -13.13 30.44
CA SER A 201 2.33 -13.11 31.85
C SER A 201 3.60 -13.97 32.11
N ALA A 202 3.77 -15.05 31.37
CA ALA A 202 4.94 -15.94 31.46
C ALA A 202 6.18 -15.40 30.71
N GLY A 203 6.00 -14.62 29.65
CA GLY A 203 7.08 -14.05 28.85
C GLY A 203 7.84 -12.96 29.61
N LYS A 204 9.14 -12.87 29.41
CA LYS A 204 10.00 -11.90 30.12
C LYS A 204 10.35 -10.68 29.26
N ARG A 205 10.54 -10.87 27.97
CA ARG A 205 10.99 -9.87 27.00
C ARG A 205 10.07 -9.87 25.79
N PRO A 206 8.86 -9.28 25.90
CA PRO A 206 7.93 -9.21 24.79
C PRO A 206 8.42 -8.24 23.70
N GLY A 207 8.03 -8.50 22.46
CA GLY A 207 8.15 -7.58 21.33
C GLY A 207 6.87 -7.60 20.51
N LEU A 208 6.49 -6.46 19.94
CA LEU A 208 5.34 -6.33 19.05
C LEU A 208 5.80 -6.18 17.61
N PHE A 209 5.21 -6.97 16.70
CA PHE A 209 5.43 -6.86 15.26
C PHE A 209 4.12 -6.55 14.57
N VAL A 210 4.02 -5.38 13.94
CA VAL A 210 2.75 -4.76 13.56
C VAL A 210 2.68 -4.53 12.06
N GLY A 211 1.61 -5.00 11.43
CA GLY A 211 1.34 -4.84 10.01
C GLY A 211 0.13 -3.96 9.72
N TRP A 212 -0.20 -3.86 8.43
CA TRP A 212 -1.30 -3.06 7.91
C TRP A 212 -2.67 -3.40 8.51
N GLY A 213 -2.90 -4.67 8.87
CA GLY A 213 -4.15 -5.09 9.50
C GLY A 213 -4.46 -4.39 10.82
N ALA A 214 -3.47 -3.73 11.44
CA ALA A 214 -3.65 -2.95 12.67
C ALA A 214 -3.81 -1.43 12.44
N ARG A 215 -3.99 -0.97 11.19
CA ARG A 215 -4.02 0.48 10.84
C ARG A 215 -5.07 1.31 11.59
N HIS A 216 -6.16 0.68 12.03
CA HIS A 216 -7.22 1.34 12.80
C HIS A 216 -7.09 1.13 14.31
N ALA A 217 -6.07 0.40 14.76
CA ALA A 217 -5.87 0.00 16.16
C ALA A 217 -4.74 0.80 16.86
N GLN A 218 -4.40 2.01 16.40
CA GLN A 218 -3.23 2.74 16.88
C GLN A 218 -3.22 2.95 18.40
N GLN A 219 -4.31 3.45 18.99
CA GLN A 219 -4.35 3.70 20.43
C GLN A 219 -4.30 2.40 21.26
N PRO A 220 -5.13 1.36 21.02
CA PRO A 220 -5.01 0.09 21.72
C PRO A 220 -3.63 -0.57 21.58
N LEU A 221 -2.94 -0.34 20.47
CA LEU A 221 -1.58 -0.82 20.25
C LEU A 221 -0.55 -0.07 21.10
N ILE A 222 -0.66 1.26 21.20
CA ILE A 222 0.17 2.09 22.08
C ILE A 222 -0.02 1.65 23.52
N ASP A 223 -1.28 1.50 23.98
CA ASP A 223 -1.61 1.07 25.32
C ASP A 223 -0.97 -0.29 25.66
N LEU A 224 -1.04 -1.26 24.74
CA LEU A 224 -0.41 -2.57 24.91
C LEU A 224 1.12 -2.47 24.98
N ALA A 225 1.74 -1.67 24.09
CA ALA A 225 3.18 -1.49 24.06
C ALA A 225 3.72 -0.86 25.35
N GLU A 226 3.00 0.15 25.85
CA GLU A 226 3.35 0.82 27.12
C GLU A 226 3.12 -0.08 28.34
N TYR A 227 1.98 -0.80 28.37
CA TYR A 227 1.70 -1.75 29.45
C TYR A 227 2.75 -2.84 29.55
N LEU A 228 3.23 -3.35 28.42
CA LEU A 228 4.24 -4.41 28.32
C LEU A 228 5.67 -3.87 28.35
N GLN A 229 5.90 -2.56 28.18
CA GLN A 229 7.21 -1.95 27.92
C GLN A 229 7.96 -2.67 26.81
N ALA A 230 7.25 -2.99 25.72
CA ALA A 230 7.70 -3.81 24.61
C ALA A 230 8.15 -2.96 23.43
N PRO A 231 9.29 -3.26 22.78
CA PRO A 231 9.64 -2.62 21.52
C PRO A 231 8.64 -2.98 20.43
N VAL A 232 8.37 -2.01 19.55
CA VAL A 232 7.48 -2.17 18.39
C VAL A 232 8.28 -2.07 17.11
N ALA A 233 8.20 -3.10 16.27
CA ALA A 233 8.67 -3.06 14.89
C ALA A 233 7.48 -3.16 13.93
N THR A 234 7.59 -2.51 12.78
CA THR A 234 6.51 -2.47 11.79
C THR A 234 6.86 -3.23 10.51
N THR A 235 5.83 -3.65 9.77
CA THR A 235 6.00 -4.04 8.37
C THR A 235 6.14 -2.79 7.48
N LEU A 236 6.44 -2.95 6.20
CA LEU A 236 6.51 -1.83 5.27
C LEU A 236 5.16 -1.09 5.15
N GLN A 237 4.07 -1.81 4.89
CA GLN A 237 2.72 -1.23 4.91
C GLN A 237 2.29 -0.71 6.29
N GLY A 238 2.81 -1.30 7.36
CA GLY A 238 2.49 -0.92 8.73
C GLY A 238 3.27 0.27 9.27
N LEU A 239 4.09 0.95 8.48
CA LEU A 239 4.97 2.03 8.95
C LEU A 239 4.22 3.14 9.70
N SER A 240 3.05 3.53 9.26
CA SER A 240 2.24 4.58 9.92
C SER A 240 1.31 4.06 11.04
N VAL A 241 1.32 2.75 11.32
CA VAL A 241 0.43 2.16 12.35
C VAL A 241 0.89 2.51 13.77
N PHE A 242 2.19 2.71 13.95
CA PHE A 242 2.75 3.08 15.25
C PHE A 242 3.65 4.33 15.12
N PRO A 243 3.49 5.37 15.96
CA PRO A 243 4.22 6.63 15.82
C PRO A 243 5.74 6.44 15.91
N HIS A 244 6.48 7.03 14.97
CA HIS A 244 7.95 6.88 14.92
C HIS A 244 8.68 7.62 16.03
N ASP A 245 8.08 8.65 16.60
CA ASP A 245 8.59 9.42 17.75
C ASP A 245 8.29 8.76 19.09
N HIS A 246 7.47 7.70 19.12
CA HIS A 246 7.22 6.97 20.36
C HIS A 246 8.48 6.27 20.86
N PRO A 247 8.82 6.34 22.19
CA PRO A 247 10.07 5.80 22.75
C PRO A 247 10.28 4.29 22.56
N LEU A 248 9.20 3.53 22.32
CA LEU A 248 9.24 2.09 22.08
C LEU A 248 9.25 1.72 20.59
N HIS A 249 9.14 2.70 19.66
CA HIS A 249 9.24 2.43 18.23
C HIS A 249 10.66 2.05 17.84
N ALA A 250 10.89 0.81 17.47
CA ALA A 250 12.21 0.29 17.13
C ALA A 250 12.59 0.46 15.64
N GLY A 251 11.59 0.52 14.74
CA GLY A 251 11.78 0.73 13.30
C GLY A 251 11.15 -0.32 12.42
N PHE A 252 11.54 -0.32 11.14
CA PHE A 252 11.06 -1.23 10.11
C PHE A 252 11.72 -2.61 10.21
N GLY A 253 10.91 -3.68 10.29
CA GLY A 253 11.37 -5.06 10.41
C GLY A 253 12.11 -5.34 11.72
N PHE A 254 12.56 -6.58 11.93
CA PHE A 254 13.36 -6.98 13.10
C PHE A 254 14.42 -8.06 12.76
N SER A 255 14.58 -8.35 11.47
CA SER A 255 15.57 -9.32 10.98
C SER A 255 16.99 -8.74 10.94
N ALA A 256 17.94 -9.51 10.43
CA ALA A 256 19.30 -9.04 10.17
C ALA A 256 19.36 -7.90 9.11
N SER A 257 18.26 -7.62 8.41
CA SER A 257 18.12 -6.52 7.45
C SER A 257 17.48 -5.27 8.05
N ALA A 258 17.05 -5.30 9.32
CA ALA A 258 16.42 -4.17 9.97
C ALA A 258 17.44 -3.10 10.38
N VAL A 259 16.95 -1.92 10.75
CA VAL A 259 17.78 -0.85 11.33
C VAL A 259 18.36 -1.27 12.69
N PRO A 260 19.49 -0.67 13.13
CA PRO A 260 20.19 -1.10 14.35
C PRO A 260 19.31 -1.15 15.59
N ALA A 261 18.44 -0.18 15.79
CA ALA A 261 17.53 -0.12 16.92
C ALA A 261 16.58 -1.32 16.98
N ALA A 262 15.99 -1.70 15.84
CA ALA A 262 15.11 -2.86 15.75
C ALA A 262 15.87 -4.18 15.96
N GLN A 263 17.05 -4.34 15.34
CA GLN A 263 17.89 -5.52 15.55
C GLN A 263 18.24 -5.73 17.03
N ALA A 264 18.68 -4.66 17.72
CA ALA A 264 19.08 -4.73 19.13
C ALA A 264 17.89 -5.04 20.05
N SER A 265 16.74 -4.38 19.81
CA SER A 265 15.55 -4.51 20.66
C SER A 265 14.90 -5.89 20.57
N PHE A 266 14.97 -6.54 19.40
CA PHE A 266 14.33 -7.85 19.18
C PHE A 266 15.28 -9.05 19.34
N LYS A 267 16.59 -8.79 19.54
CA LYS A 267 17.61 -9.86 19.59
C LYS A 267 17.29 -10.97 20.59
N ASP A 268 16.80 -10.59 21.76
CA ASP A 268 16.58 -11.47 22.90
C ASP A 268 15.08 -11.58 23.27
N CYS A 269 14.16 -11.24 22.39
CA CYS A 269 12.73 -11.42 22.62
C CYS A 269 12.42 -12.89 22.81
N ASP A 270 11.69 -13.22 23.90
CA ASP A 270 11.22 -14.57 24.22
C ASP A 270 9.72 -14.74 24.00
N LEU A 271 9.02 -13.67 23.71
CA LEU A 271 7.61 -13.60 23.37
C LEU A 271 7.41 -12.58 22.24
N MET A 272 6.66 -12.93 21.20
CA MET A 272 6.25 -11.99 20.16
C MET A 272 4.73 -11.94 20.05
N ILE A 273 4.19 -10.73 19.91
CA ILE A 273 2.79 -10.49 19.54
C ILE A 273 2.82 -9.90 18.13
N ALA A 274 2.37 -10.69 17.17
CA ALA A 274 2.25 -10.29 15.77
C ALA A 274 0.80 -9.88 15.49
N ILE A 275 0.60 -8.68 14.94
CA ILE A 275 -0.73 -8.06 14.82
C ILE A 275 -0.92 -7.58 13.39
N GLY A 276 -1.93 -8.14 12.68
CA GLY A 276 -2.30 -7.75 11.33
C GLY A 276 -1.15 -7.89 10.32
N THR A 277 -0.37 -8.96 10.44
CA THR A 277 0.78 -9.27 9.57
C THR A 277 0.83 -10.75 9.20
N ARG A 278 1.05 -11.07 7.94
CA ARG A 278 1.21 -12.44 7.43
C ARG A 278 2.66 -12.93 7.39
N PHE A 279 3.60 -12.18 7.93
CA PHE A 279 5.03 -12.49 7.87
C PHE A 279 5.54 -12.69 6.43
N ALA A 280 5.20 -11.75 5.55
CA ALA A 280 5.62 -11.76 4.15
C ALA A 280 7.15 -11.62 4.00
N GLU A 281 7.67 -11.78 2.78
CA GLU A 281 9.10 -11.83 2.50
C GLU A 281 9.81 -10.52 2.87
N ILE A 282 9.26 -9.38 2.46
CA ILE A 282 9.88 -8.07 2.67
C ILE A 282 10.06 -7.76 4.16
N PRO A 283 9.00 -7.71 5.00
CA PRO A 283 9.13 -7.30 6.39
C PRO A 283 9.91 -8.30 7.25
N THR A 284 10.08 -9.55 6.78
CA THR A 284 10.90 -10.56 7.45
C THR A 284 12.34 -10.59 6.96
N GLY A 285 12.74 -9.66 6.08
CA GLY A 285 14.07 -9.62 5.48
C GLY A 285 14.40 -10.90 4.74
N SER A 286 13.55 -11.25 3.77
CA SER A 286 13.63 -12.49 3.01
C SER A 286 13.60 -13.75 3.89
N PHE A 287 12.65 -13.80 4.82
CA PHE A 287 12.45 -14.90 5.80
C PHE A 287 13.67 -15.18 6.70
N SER A 288 14.47 -14.15 6.97
CA SER A 288 15.63 -14.25 7.86
C SER A 288 15.32 -13.86 9.33
N ALA A 289 14.13 -13.36 9.58
CA ALA A 289 13.67 -12.97 10.90
C ALA A 289 13.61 -14.18 11.85
N LYS A 290 14.07 -13.98 13.08
CA LYS A 290 13.98 -14.99 14.13
C LYS A 290 12.78 -14.70 15.01
N VAL A 291 11.72 -15.47 14.83
CA VAL A 291 10.51 -15.39 15.64
C VAL A 291 10.64 -16.35 16.82
N PRO A 292 10.39 -15.91 18.07
CA PRO A 292 10.43 -16.80 19.23
C PRO A 292 9.30 -17.82 19.18
N GLU A 293 9.50 -18.98 19.85
CA GLU A 293 8.48 -20.04 19.93
C GLU A 293 7.18 -19.57 20.60
N ASN A 294 7.28 -18.62 21.54
CA ASN A 294 6.12 -17.99 22.16
C ASN A 294 5.59 -16.88 21.23
N LEU A 295 4.89 -17.29 20.18
CA LEU A 295 4.23 -16.38 19.24
C LEU A 295 2.72 -16.34 19.50
N ILE A 296 2.19 -15.13 19.72
CA ILE A 296 0.78 -14.81 19.64
C ILE A 296 0.56 -14.14 18.29
N HIS A 297 -0.34 -14.69 17.48
CA HIS A 297 -0.62 -14.17 16.13
C HIS A 297 -2.09 -13.72 16.04
N ILE A 298 -2.30 -12.42 15.83
CA ILE A 298 -3.61 -11.77 15.72
C ILE A 298 -3.80 -11.36 14.27
N ASP A 299 -4.82 -11.89 13.61
CA ASP A 299 -5.17 -11.53 12.22
C ASP A 299 -6.64 -11.80 11.94
N ILE A 300 -7.22 -11.09 10.98
CA ILE A 300 -8.59 -11.30 10.52
C ILE A 300 -8.69 -12.52 9.58
N ASP A 301 -7.58 -12.83 8.89
CA ASP A 301 -7.46 -13.95 7.94
C ASP A 301 -6.83 -15.17 8.61
N GLU A 302 -7.66 -16.17 8.93
CA GLU A 302 -7.18 -17.41 9.54
C GLU A 302 -6.21 -18.19 8.64
N SER A 303 -6.22 -17.96 7.34
CA SER A 303 -5.34 -18.66 6.40
C SER A 303 -3.86 -18.30 6.55
N VAL A 304 -3.54 -17.19 7.25
CA VAL A 304 -2.15 -16.76 7.48
C VAL A 304 -1.51 -17.46 8.70
N PHE A 305 -2.32 -18.00 9.61
CA PHE A 305 -1.80 -18.65 10.81
C PHE A 305 -0.96 -19.89 10.50
N ASN A 306 0.16 -20.01 11.21
CA ASN A 306 1.08 -21.15 11.10
C ASN A 306 1.67 -21.40 9.69
N ARG A 307 1.66 -20.40 8.81
CA ARG A 307 2.20 -20.55 7.45
C ARG A 307 3.72 -20.45 7.43
N ASN A 308 4.26 -19.30 7.80
CA ASN A 308 5.70 -19.07 7.79
C ASN A 308 6.33 -19.30 9.16
N TYR A 309 5.59 -19.03 10.24
CA TYR A 309 6.03 -19.21 11.61
C TYR A 309 4.89 -19.82 12.43
N PRO A 310 5.15 -20.90 13.20
CA PRO A 310 4.15 -21.52 14.06
C PRO A 310 3.81 -20.60 15.25
N SER A 311 2.54 -20.39 15.52
CA SER A 311 2.06 -19.64 16.68
C SER A 311 1.60 -20.59 17.80
N LYS A 312 1.86 -20.23 19.05
CA LYS A 312 1.27 -20.91 20.22
C LYS A 312 -0.18 -20.50 20.45
N VAL A 313 -0.49 -19.24 20.16
CA VAL A 313 -1.87 -18.72 20.25
C VAL A 313 -2.16 -17.97 18.96
N SER A 314 -3.23 -18.37 18.27
CA SER A 314 -3.78 -17.64 17.13
C SER A 314 -5.12 -17.04 17.56
N ILE A 315 -5.35 -15.75 17.25
CA ILE A 315 -6.60 -15.05 17.55
C ILE A 315 -7.14 -14.46 16.26
N ARG A 316 -8.25 -15.01 15.77
CA ARG A 316 -8.94 -14.48 14.61
C ARG A 316 -9.87 -13.34 15.02
N GLY A 317 -9.69 -12.16 14.44
CA GLY A 317 -10.55 -11.02 14.67
C GLY A 317 -9.99 -9.72 14.13
N ASP A 318 -10.80 -8.67 14.16
CA ASP A 318 -10.35 -7.31 13.92
C ASP A 318 -9.32 -6.89 14.97
N ALA A 319 -8.20 -6.31 14.52
CA ALA A 319 -7.09 -5.98 15.41
C ALA A 319 -7.49 -4.99 16.52
N THR A 320 -8.37 -4.02 16.23
CA THR A 320 -8.84 -3.02 17.21
C THR A 320 -9.61 -3.70 18.33
N GLU A 321 -10.55 -4.57 17.94
CA GLU A 321 -11.39 -5.26 18.91
C GLU A 321 -10.61 -6.30 19.72
N VAL A 322 -9.72 -7.08 19.07
CA VAL A 322 -8.86 -8.05 19.77
C VAL A 322 -7.93 -7.35 20.75
N LEU A 323 -7.30 -6.24 20.35
CA LEU A 323 -6.40 -5.48 21.24
C LEU A 323 -7.16 -4.84 22.41
N ARG A 324 -8.38 -4.34 22.19
CA ARG A 324 -9.23 -3.83 23.26
C ARG A 324 -9.52 -4.92 24.29
N LEU A 325 -9.98 -6.10 23.85
CA LEU A 325 -10.27 -7.23 24.75
C LEU A 325 -9.01 -7.73 25.47
N LEU A 326 -7.87 -7.75 24.79
CA LEU A 326 -6.60 -8.16 25.39
C LEU A 326 -6.12 -7.17 26.45
N ASN A 327 -6.20 -5.86 26.18
CA ASN A 327 -5.89 -4.81 27.14
C ASN A 327 -6.82 -4.89 28.36
N ASP A 328 -8.14 -5.02 28.16
CA ASP A 328 -9.10 -5.17 29.25
C ASP A 328 -8.78 -6.39 30.14
N ALA A 329 -8.44 -7.53 29.53
CA ALA A 329 -8.07 -8.74 30.26
C ALA A 329 -6.74 -8.61 31.03
N LEU A 330 -5.82 -7.78 30.55
CA LEU A 330 -4.54 -7.49 31.20
C LEU A 330 -4.67 -6.49 32.36
N HIS A 331 -5.68 -5.61 32.36
CA HIS A 331 -5.87 -4.58 33.40
C HIS A 331 -6.04 -5.15 34.84
N GLY A 332 -6.31 -6.45 34.99
CA GLY A 332 -6.32 -7.13 36.29
C GLY A 332 -4.93 -7.40 36.90
N GLN A 333 -3.85 -7.11 36.15
CA GLN A 333 -2.47 -7.29 36.57
C GLN A 333 -1.75 -5.93 36.56
N PRO A 334 -0.68 -5.74 37.39
CA PRO A 334 0.08 -4.51 37.32
C PRO A 334 0.85 -4.39 35.99
N PRO A 335 0.98 -3.18 35.41
CA PRO A 335 1.80 -2.96 34.24
C PRO A 335 3.26 -3.31 34.54
N ARG A 336 4.02 -3.65 33.50
CA ARG A 336 5.45 -3.91 33.69
C ARG A 336 6.19 -2.65 34.13
N PRO A 337 7.22 -2.79 34.98
CA PRO A 337 8.07 -1.67 35.35
C PRO A 337 8.66 -1.00 34.11
N GLU A 338 8.81 0.31 34.16
CA GLU A 338 9.40 1.07 33.06
C GLU A 338 10.78 0.54 32.66
N ASN A 339 10.97 0.30 31.36
CA ASN A 339 12.23 -0.13 30.77
C ASN A 339 13.02 1.05 30.19
N ALA A 340 13.52 1.91 31.07
CA ALA A 340 14.30 3.09 30.69
C ALA A 340 15.55 2.73 29.86
N SER A 341 16.17 1.57 30.14
CA SER A 341 17.34 1.09 29.38
C SER A 341 16.99 0.76 27.94
N LEU A 342 15.85 0.10 27.68
CA LEU A 342 15.37 -0.18 26.32
C LEU A 342 15.10 1.12 25.56
N LYS A 343 14.35 2.04 26.17
CA LYS A 343 14.03 3.34 25.55
C LYS A 343 15.30 4.14 25.21
N ALA A 344 16.27 4.17 26.12
CA ALA A 344 17.56 4.82 25.89
C ALA A 344 18.35 4.16 24.75
N THR A 345 18.36 2.82 24.69
CA THR A 345 19.04 2.05 23.64
C THR A 345 18.39 2.33 22.26
N ILE A 346 17.06 2.31 22.18
CA ILE A 346 16.34 2.63 20.93
C ILE A 346 16.70 4.04 20.48
N LYS A 347 16.60 5.03 21.37
CA LYS A 347 16.91 6.43 21.06
C LYS A 347 18.34 6.60 20.56
N GLN A 348 19.32 6.01 21.26
CA GLN A 348 20.73 6.14 20.89
C GLN A 348 21.02 5.51 19.54
N LEU A 349 20.56 4.27 19.30
CA LEU A 349 20.81 3.57 18.04
C LEU A 349 20.11 4.20 16.84
N LYS A 350 18.94 4.82 17.04
CA LYS A 350 18.31 5.65 16.00
C LYS A 350 19.15 6.88 15.69
N GLN A 351 19.62 7.59 16.72
CA GLN A 351 20.44 8.79 16.54
C GLN A 351 21.76 8.44 15.83
N ASP A 352 22.47 7.42 16.28
CA ASP A 352 23.72 6.97 15.65
C ASP A 352 23.52 6.64 14.16
N TYR A 353 22.37 6.03 13.82
CA TYR A 353 22.03 5.70 12.44
C TYR A 353 21.73 6.95 11.60
N PHE A 354 21.04 7.92 12.16
CA PHE A 354 20.79 9.21 11.51
C PHE A 354 22.06 10.03 11.34
N ASP A 355 22.96 10.03 12.33
CA ASP A 355 24.26 10.68 12.26
C ASP A 355 25.14 10.04 11.16
N GLU A 356 25.07 8.70 11.00
CA GLU A 356 25.74 7.98 9.91
C GLU A 356 25.24 8.44 8.52
N TRP A 357 23.92 8.71 8.37
CA TRP A 357 23.35 9.23 7.14
C TRP A 357 23.66 10.72 6.94
N GLN A 358 23.59 11.52 7.98
CA GLN A 358 23.96 12.94 7.95
C GLN A 358 25.41 13.15 7.51
N ALA A 359 26.32 12.29 7.97
CA ALA A 359 27.74 12.35 7.64
C ALA A 359 28.08 11.75 6.26
N HIS A 360 27.10 11.17 5.56
CA HIS A 360 27.35 10.60 4.25
C HIS A 360 27.59 11.68 3.20
N ASP A 361 28.72 11.59 2.50
CA ASP A 361 29.04 12.48 1.36
C ASP A 361 28.24 12.06 0.12
N SER A 362 27.24 12.82 -0.20
CA SER A 362 26.40 12.66 -1.40
C SER A 362 26.96 13.38 -2.63
N HIS A 363 28.18 13.94 -2.54
CA HIS A 363 28.84 14.73 -3.57
C HIS A 363 27.95 15.91 -4.04
N GLU A 364 27.63 15.95 -5.33
CA GLU A 364 26.80 16.98 -5.95
C GLU A 364 25.29 16.64 -5.95
N ARG A 365 24.88 15.59 -5.20
CA ARG A 365 23.48 15.13 -5.13
C ARG A 365 22.89 15.39 -3.76
N ILE A 366 21.55 15.32 -3.69
CA ILE A 366 20.80 15.50 -2.44
C ILE A 366 20.92 14.25 -1.57
N ASN A 367 21.36 14.42 -0.32
CA ASN A 367 21.35 13.36 0.68
C ASN A 367 19.91 13.00 1.05
N PRO A 368 19.49 11.73 0.91
CA PRO A 368 18.12 11.31 1.23
C PRO A 368 17.68 11.65 2.67
N TYR A 369 18.58 11.54 3.63
CA TYR A 369 18.26 11.87 5.03
C TYR A 369 17.93 13.37 5.20
N VAL A 370 18.73 14.24 4.59
CA VAL A 370 18.50 15.71 4.66
C VAL A 370 17.18 16.06 3.99
N LEU A 371 16.90 15.47 2.81
CA LEU A 371 15.62 15.66 2.10
C LEU A 371 14.43 15.24 2.98
N PHE A 372 14.45 14.01 3.54
CA PHE A 372 13.34 13.53 4.36
C PHE A 372 13.15 14.34 5.64
N ARG A 373 14.23 14.86 6.23
CA ARG A 373 14.14 15.77 7.38
C ARG A 373 13.46 17.09 7.00
N SER A 374 13.83 17.66 5.87
CA SER A 374 13.22 18.90 5.37
C SER A 374 11.72 18.71 5.01
N ILE A 375 11.37 17.60 4.35
CA ILE A 375 9.97 17.25 4.08
C ILE A 375 9.20 17.09 5.40
N ALA A 376 9.71 16.29 6.34
CA ALA A 376 9.03 16.00 7.61
C ALA A 376 8.83 17.24 8.50
N ALA A 377 9.74 18.21 8.43
CA ALA A 377 9.64 19.46 9.19
C ALA A 377 8.47 20.34 8.72
N GLN A 378 8.01 20.16 7.48
CA GLN A 378 7.01 21.01 6.84
C GLN A 378 5.69 20.26 6.54
N MET A 379 5.65 18.93 6.72
CA MET A 379 4.43 18.15 6.58
C MET A 379 3.40 18.49 7.66
N MET A 380 2.13 18.50 7.26
CA MET A 380 1.00 18.54 8.20
C MET A 380 0.98 17.27 9.07
N ASP A 381 0.48 17.39 10.30
CA ASP A 381 0.47 16.28 11.26
C ASP A 381 -0.47 15.12 10.85
N ASP A 382 -1.37 15.35 9.90
CA ASP A 382 -2.28 14.36 9.34
C ASP A 382 -2.01 14.04 7.86
N ALA A 383 -0.84 14.38 7.34
CA ALA A 383 -0.48 14.19 5.94
C ALA A 383 -0.64 12.72 5.49
N THR A 384 -1.03 12.53 4.22
CA THR A 384 -1.01 11.24 3.54
C THR A 384 0.22 11.16 2.63
N LEU A 385 1.07 10.17 2.87
CA LEU A 385 2.25 9.88 2.07
C LEU A 385 2.00 8.62 1.25
N VAL A 386 2.40 8.66 -0.02
CA VAL A 386 2.30 7.54 -0.93
C VAL A 386 3.67 7.27 -1.53
N LEU A 387 4.21 6.09 -1.27
CA LEU A 387 5.51 5.66 -1.80
C LEU A 387 5.29 4.76 -3.03
N ASP A 388 6.16 4.89 -4.03
CA ASP A 388 6.25 3.93 -5.12
C ASP A 388 7.24 2.80 -4.81
N ASP A 389 7.42 1.82 -5.71
CA ASP A 389 8.42 0.76 -5.56
C ASP A 389 9.82 1.20 -6.02
N GLY A 390 10.81 1.07 -5.14
CA GLY A 390 12.21 1.37 -5.45
C GLY A 390 13.06 1.67 -4.21
N ASN A 391 14.28 2.19 -4.45
CA ASN A 391 15.17 2.60 -3.37
C ASN A 391 14.54 3.66 -2.45
N HIS A 392 13.75 4.58 -2.99
CA HIS A 392 13.03 5.60 -2.25
C HIS A 392 12.09 5.03 -1.19
N THR A 393 11.49 3.86 -1.46
CA THR A 393 10.60 3.16 -0.51
C THR A 393 11.35 2.75 0.76
N TYR A 394 12.49 2.09 0.60
CA TYR A 394 13.28 1.61 1.75
C TYR A 394 14.04 2.74 2.45
N LEU A 395 14.44 3.77 1.71
CA LEU A 395 14.98 4.99 2.30
C LEU A 395 13.93 5.69 3.17
N ALA A 396 12.70 5.83 2.67
CA ALA A 396 11.60 6.39 3.47
C ALA A 396 11.29 5.53 4.70
N ALA A 397 11.26 4.20 4.55
CA ALA A 397 11.01 3.27 5.67
C ALA A 397 12.05 3.37 6.80
N GLU A 398 13.30 3.71 6.48
CA GLU A 398 14.38 3.82 7.44
C GLU A 398 14.63 5.24 7.96
N LEU A 399 14.32 6.28 7.17
CA LEU A 399 14.77 7.66 7.42
C LEU A 399 13.63 8.69 7.59
N LEU A 400 12.43 8.43 7.05
CA LEU A 400 11.33 9.39 7.13
C LEU A 400 10.59 9.26 8.47
N PRO A 401 10.57 10.30 9.32
CA PRO A 401 9.81 10.24 10.56
C PRO A 401 8.31 10.42 10.27
N LEU A 402 7.49 9.50 10.78
CA LEU A 402 6.03 9.57 10.71
C LEU A 402 5.47 9.84 12.10
N LYS A 403 4.58 10.85 12.20
CA LYS A 403 3.88 11.20 13.44
C LYS A 403 2.55 10.44 13.55
N ALA A 404 1.98 10.42 14.74
CA ALA A 404 0.60 9.98 14.94
C ALA A 404 -0.37 10.82 14.07
N GLY A 405 -1.32 10.16 13.43
CA GLY A 405 -2.30 10.82 12.52
C GLY A 405 -1.90 10.79 11.05
N MET A 406 -0.61 10.68 10.72
CA MET A 406 -0.16 10.48 9.33
C MET A 406 -0.56 9.11 8.81
N THR A 407 -0.80 9.03 7.50
CA THR A 407 -1.06 7.78 6.80
C THR A 407 0.00 7.55 5.75
N LEU A 408 0.55 6.33 5.69
CA LEU A 408 1.50 5.95 4.64
C LEU A 408 0.93 4.80 3.82
N LEU A 409 0.92 4.97 2.50
CA LEU A 409 0.53 3.98 1.51
C LEU A 409 1.74 3.56 0.69
N THR A 410 1.85 2.28 0.37
CA THR A 410 2.93 1.75 -0.47
C THR A 410 2.53 0.41 -1.07
N PRO A 411 2.92 0.09 -2.31
CA PRO A 411 2.80 -1.25 -2.84
C PRO A 411 3.79 -2.16 -2.11
N THR A 412 3.42 -3.41 -1.82
CA THR A 412 4.32 -4.31 -1.10
C THR A 412 4.53 -5.66 -1.75
N ASP A 413 3.55 -6.54 -1.72
CA ASP A 413 3.78 -7.92 -2.12
C ASP A 413 3.55 -8.18 -3.62
N TYR A 414 2.68 -7.40 -4.27
CA TYR A 414 2.61 -7.35 -5.73
C TYR A 414 3.71 -6.45 -6.29
N ASN A 415 3.99 -5.38 -5.58
CA ASN A 415 5.12 -4.47 -5.76
C ASN A 415 5.14 -3.78 -7.12
N ALA A 416 3.98 -3.24 -7.52
CA ALA A 416 3.80 -2.62 -8.82
C ALA A 416 4.46 -1.23 -8.87
N MET A 417 5.40 -1.04 -9.80
CA MET A 417 5.94 0.28 -10.15
C MET A 417 4.87 1.17 -10.80
N GLY A 418 4.93 2.48 -10.56
CA GLY A 418 3.97 3.47 -11.06
C GLY A 418 2.74 3.62 -10.16
N TYR A 419 2.78 3.10 -8.95
CA TYR A 419 1.69 3.14 -7.97
C TYR A 419 1.44 4.55 -7.41
N ALA A 420 2.51 5.28 -7.05
CA ALA A 420 2.38 6.41 -6.11
C ALA A 420 1.57 7.60 -6.66
N VAL A 421 1.78 8.01 -7.91
CA VAL A 421 1.11 9.18 -8.47
C VAL A 421 -0.40 8.98 -8.52
N PRO A 422 -0.94 7.93 -9.17
CA PRO A 422 -2.38 7.71 -9.21
C PRO A 422 -2.97 7.38 -7.83
N ALA A 423 -2.31 6.60 -6.99
CA ALA A 423 -2.80 6.30 -5.64
C ALA A 423 -2.89 7.56 -4.77
N ALA A 424 -1.94 8.51 -4.91
CA ALA A 424 -2.01 9.80 -4.24
C ALA A 424 -3.20 10.64 -4.71
N ILE A 425 -3.52 10.61 -6.00
CA ILE A 425 -4.72 11.28 -6.54
C ILE A 425 -5.99 10.67 -5.95
N GLY A 426 -6.09 9.33 -5.93
CA GLY A 426 -7.22 8.64 -5.31
C GLY A 426 -7.37 8.93 -3.82
N ALA A 427 -6.28 8.96 -3.07
CA ALA A 427 -6.25 9.32 -1.66
C ALA A 427 -6.67 10.78 -1.43
N LYS A 428 -6.18 11.71 -2.27
CA LYS A 428 -6.55 13.13 -2.21
C LYS A 428 -8.03 13.37 -2.50
N LEU A 429 -8.61 12.64 -3.46
CA LEU A 429 -10.05 12.68 -3.75
C LEU A 429 -10.89 12.13 -2.59
N ALA A 430 -10.38 11.13 -1.88
CA ALA A 430 -11.03 10.58 -0.69
C ALA A 430 -10.98 11.50 0.52
N GLN A 431 -9.88 12.27 0.67
CA GLN A 431 -9.59 13.14 1.81
C GLN A 431 -9.09 14.51 1.31
N PRO A 432 -9.98 15.37 0.76
CA PRO A 432 -9.60 16.60 0.08
C PRO A 432 -8.82 17.59 0.96
N GLU A 433 -9.10 17.60 2.27
CA GLU A 433 -8.46 18.53 3.22
C GLU A 433 -7.03 18.10 3.59
N ARG A 434 -6.69 16.83 3.43
CA ARG A 434 -5.36 16.34 3.82
C ARG A 434 -4.29 16.72 2.80
N GLN A 435 -3.12 17.09 3.31
CA GLN A 435 -1.92 17.22 2.48
C GLN A 435 -1.53 15.83 1.95
N THR A 436 -1.37 15.71 0.62
CA THR A 436 -1.04 14.44 -0.03
C THR A 436 0.28 14.54 -0.80
N ILE A 437 1.21 13.64 -0.49
CA ILE A 437 2.58 13.64 -0.98
C ILE A 437 2.89 12.28 -1.60
N ALA A 438 3.32 12.27 -2.86
CA ALA A 438 3.86 11.09 -3.54
C ALA A 438 5.39 11.14 -3.57
N ILE A 439 6.05 10.05 -3.20
CA ILE A 439 7.50 9.87 -3.34
C ILE A 439 7.71 8.77 -4.36
N VAL A 440 8.31 9.10 -5.49
CA VAL A 440 8.35 8.25 -6.68
C VAL A 440 9.72 8.29 -7.34
N GLY A 441 10.23 7.15 -7.79
CA GLY A 441 11.44 7.12 -8.63
C GLY A 441 11.16 7.63 -10.05
N ASP A 442 12.18 8.14 -10.71
CA ASP A 442 12.09 8.64 -12.10
C ASP A 442 11.54 7.58 -13.08
N GLY A 443 11.96 6.32 -12.95
CA GLY A 443 11.44 5.20 -13.73
C GLY A 443 9.97 4.89 -13.45
N CYS A 444 9.54 4.98 -12.20
CA CYS A 444 8.14 4.77 -11.81
C CYS A 444 7.26 5.93 -12.30
N PHE A 445 7.73 7.17 -12.16
CA PHE A 445 7.00 8.36 -12.60
C PHE A 445 6.70 8.33 -14.11
N VAL A 446 7.66 7.90 -14.93
CA VAL A 446 7.46 7.81 -16.39
C VAL A 446 6.33 6.84 -16.76
N MET A 447 6.02 5.85 -15.91
CA MET A 447 4.95 4.88 -16.18
C MET A 447 3.54 5.47 -16.03
N THR A 448 3.32 6.34 -15.02
CA THR A 448 1.97 6.80 -14.65
C THR A 448 1.88 8.31 -14.37
N GLY A 449 2.97 9.05 -14.54
CA GLY A 449 3.02 10.50 -14.26
C GLY A 449 2.04 11.32 -15.09
N MET A 450 1.57 10.82 -16.25
CA MET A 450 0.52 11.46 -17.05
C MET A 450 -0.84 11.52 -16.32
N GLU A 451 -1.04 10.76 -15.26
CA GLU A 451 -2.23 10.88 -14.40
C GLU A 451 -2.33 12.24 -13.66
N LEU A 452 -1.28 13.05 -13.68
CA LEU A 452 -1.38 14.46 -13.27
C LEU A 452 -2.38 15.25 -14.12
N LEU A 453 -2.72 14.80 -15.35
CA LEU A 453 -3.87 15.34 -16.12
C LEU A 453 -5.20 15.06 -15.41
N THR A 454 -5.34 13.85 -14.84
CA THR A 454 -6.52 13.50 -14.04
C THR A 454 -6.60 14.40 -12.79
N ALA A 455 -5.47 14.62 -12.11
CA ALA A 455 -5.42 15.53 -10.96
C ALA A 455 -5.82 16.96 -11.34
N GLN A 456 -5.33 17.46 -12.47
CA GLN A 456 -5.70 18.77 -12.99
C GLN A 456 -7.19 18.88 -13.31
N GLN A 457 -7.75 17.84 -13.98
CA GLN A 457 -9.18 17.82 -14.30
C GLN A 457 -10.08 17.79 -13.05
N GLN A 458 -9.58 17.18 -11.97
CA GLN A 458 -10.28 17.10 -10.68
C GLN A 458 -9.93 18.26 -9.74
N GLU A 459 -9.09 19.21 -10.17
CA GLU A 459 -8.64 20.36 -9.38
C GLU A 459 -8.02 19.96 -8.01
N VAL A 460 -7.31 18.83 -7.97
CA VAL A 460 -6.66 18.33 -6.74
C VAL A 460 -5.15 18.56 -6.77
N GLY A 461 -4.62 19.14 -5.71
CA GLY A 461 -3.19 19.37 -5.54
C GLY A 461 -2.52 18.20 -4.82
N VAL A 462 -1.62 17.49 -5.52
CA VAL A 462 -0.71 16.50 -4.96
C VAL A 462 0.74 16.93 -5.21
N VAL A 463 1.64 16.70 -4.25
CA VAL A 463 3.07 16.99 -4.43
C VAL A 463 3.81 15.69 -4.76
N CYS A 464 4.39 15.62 -5.95
CA CYS A 464 5.14 14.46 -6.42
C CYS A 464 6.65 14.75 -6.34
N PHE A 465 7.35 14.21 -5.34
CA PHE A 465 8.81 14.21 -5.29
C PHE A 465 9.36 13.10 -6.18
N VAL A 466 9.87 13.46 -7.34
CA VAL A 466 10.50 12.53 -8.29
C VAL A 466 11.98 12.40 -7.94
N PHE A 467 12.37 11.28 -7.40
CA PHE A 467 13.76 10.95 -7.05
C PHE A 467 14.48 10.53 -8.33
N ASN A 468 15.22 11.47 -8.92
CA ASN A 468 15.81 11.36 -10.25
C ASN A 468 17.30 11.10 -10.13
N ASP A 469 17.71 9.89 -10.42
CA ASP A 469 19.13 9.52 -10.52
C ASP A 469 19.51 8.96 -11.90
N GLY A 470 18.55 8.80 -12.81
CA GLY A 470 18.75 8.35 -14.19
C GLY A 470 18.93 6.83 -14.32
N GLU A 471 18.59 6.04 -13.29
CA GLU A 471 18.78 4.59 -13.28
C GLU A 471 17.66 3.88 -12.51
N LEU A 472 17.33 2.65 -12.89
CA LEU A 472 16.60 1.73 -12.03
C LEU A 472 17.52 1.23 -10.91
N SER A 473 17.85 2.11 -10.00
CA SER A 473 18.97 1.96 -9.07
C SER A 473 18.88 0.78 -8.13
N GLN A 474 17.68 0.41 -7.66
CA GLN A 474 17.51 -0.79 -6.84
C GLN A 474 17.95 -2.06 -7.60
N ILE A 475 17.57 -2.17 -8.86
CA ILE A 475 17.94 -3.30 -9.73
C ILE A 475 19.42 -3.23 -10.10
N ALA A 476 19.92 -2.04 -10.41
CA ALA A 476 21.33 -1.82 -10.71
C ALA A 476 22.24 -2.25 -9.54
N GLN A 477 21.90 -1.87 -8.32
CA GLN A 477 22.60 -2.28 -7.10
C GLN A 477 22.55 -3.81 -6.90
N ALA A 478 21.37 -4.42 -7.11
CA ALA A 478 21.22 -5.87 -7.03
C ALA A 478 22.02 -6.63 -8.11
N GLN A 479 22.22 -6.04 -9.28
CA GLN A 479 22.98 -6.62 -10.39
C GLN A 479 24.50 -6.44 -10.22
N GLN A 480 24.94 -5.36 -9.59
CA GLN A 480 26.36 -4.99 -9.54
C GLN A 480 27.23 -6.08 -8.91
N THR A 481 26.83 -6.63 -7.76
CA THR A 481 27.60 -7.64 -7.05
C THR A 481 27.63 -9.00 -7.77
N PRO A 482 26.51 -9.63 -8.14
CA PRO A 482 26.51 -10.97 -8.73
C PRO A 482 26.89 -10.99 -10.21
N TYR A 483 26.79 -9.85 -10.92
CA TYR A 483 27.01 -9.79 -12.36
C TYR A 483 28.22 -8.93 -12.76
N ALA A 484 28.73 -8.07 -11.87
CA ALA A 484 29.75 -7.05 -12.14
C ALA A 484 29.41 -6.17 -13.36
N ARG A 485 28.12 -5.91 -13.59
CA ARG A 485 27.55 -5.03 -14.63
C ARG A 485 26.07 -4.77 -14.34
N LYS A 486 25.51 -3.73 -14.97
CA LYS A 486 24.14 -3.24 -14.77
C LYS A 486 23.35 -3.28 -16.09
N PRO A 487 22.93 -4.47 -16.58
CA PRO A 487 22.23 -4.56 -17.87
C PRO A 487 20.82 -3.97 -17.77
N CYS A 488 20.47 -3.09 -18.74
CA CYS A 488 19.13 -2.52 -18.92
C CYS A 488 18.57 -1.75 -17.71
N THR A 489 19.43 -1.04 -16.98
CA THR A 489 19.00 -0.23 -15.83
C THR A 489 19.14 1.27 -16.03
N ALA A 490 19.99 1.71 -16.97
CA ALA A 490 20.10 3.13 -17.31
C ALA A 490 18.83 3.62 -18.00
N LEU A 491 18.29 4.72 -17.52
CA LEU A 491 17.13 5.38 -18.10
C LEU A 491 17.60 6.47 -19.07
N VAL A 492 16.84 6.65 -20.16
CA VAL A 492 16.98 7.86 -20.99
C VAL A 492 16.38 9.01 -20.18
N GLY A 493 17.18 10.04 -19.87
CA GLY A 493 16.74 11.15 -19.01
C GLY A 493 15.45 11.81 -19.52
N ALA A 494 14.36 11.59 -18.81
CA ALA A 494 13.09 12.24 -19.11
C ALA A 494 13.19 13.74 -18.84
N LYS A 495 12.49 14.54 -19.63
CA LYS A 495 12.35 15.99 -19.40
C LYS A 495 11.14 16.25 -18.52
N PHE A 496 11.32 16.18 -17.19
CA PHE A 496 10.23 16.30 -16.24
C PHE A 496 9.54 17.68 -16.30
N GLU A 497 10.28 18.74 -16.60
CA GLU A 497 9.70 20.05 -16.88
C GLU A 497 8.70 19.98 -18.05
N GLY A 498 9.04 19.26 -19.13
CA GLY A 498 8.12 19.05 -20.26
C GLY A 498 6.89 18.22 -19.86
N MET A 499 7.03 17.24 -18.98
CA MET A 499 5.90 16.47 -18.47
C MET A 499 4.99 17.33 -17.56
N ALA A 500 5.58 18.16 -16.70
CA ALA A 500 4.82 19.11 -15.89
C ALA A 500 4.04 20.10 -16.77
N LEU A 501 4.68 20.65 -17.81
CA LEU A 501 4.02 21.53 -18.79
C LEU A 501 2.85 20.81 -19.49
N ALA A 502 3.05 19.56 -19.92
CA ALA A 502 2.03 18.77 -20.61
C ALA A 502 0.83 18.43 -19.73
N THR A 503 1.02 18.33 -18.43
CA THR A 503 -0.02 17.97 -17.45
C THR A 503 -0.60 19.14 -16.67
N GLY A 504 -0.09 20.37 -16.87
CA GLY A 504 -0.51 21.55 -16.11
C GLY A 504 0.00 21.59 -14.66
N ALA A 505 0.89 20.67 -14.28
CA ALA A 505 1.53 20.68 -12.98
C ALA A 505 2.56 21.81 -12.85
N HIS A 506 2.75 22.32 -11.64
CA HIS A 506 3.83 23.26 -11.35
C HIS A 506 5.16 22.49 -11.26
N TYR A 507 6.21 22.97 -11.91
CA TYR A 507 7.52 22.32 -11.92
C TYR A 507 8.50 23.02 -10.97
N ILE A 508 9.19 22.22 -10.15
CA ILE A 508 10.29 22.66 -9.30
C ILE A 508 11.45 21.69 -9.50
N ARG A 509 12.66 22.22 -9.71
CA ARG A 509 13.89 21.43 -9.72
C ARG A 509 14.71 21.73 -8.47
N ILE A 510 15.15 20.70 -7.73
CA ILE A 510 16.02 20.84 -6.56
C ILE A 510 17.38 20.19 -6.90
N GLU A 511 18.41 21.02 -6.97
CA GLU A 511 19.77 20.60 -7.28
C GLU A 511 20.68 20.54 -6.04
N THR A 512 20.40 21.39 -5.04
CA THR A 512 21.26 21.54 -3.87
C THR A 512 20.46 21.48 -2.55
N GLU A 513 21.10 21.04 -1.48
CA GLU A 513 20.47 20.96 -0.14
C GLU A 513 20.07 22.34 0.41
N ALA A 514 20.75 23.41 -0.01
CA ALA A 514 20.44 24.77 0.43
C ALA A 514 19.06 25.26 -0.07
N GLU A 515 18.51 24.67 -1.12
CA GLU A 515 17.25 25.03 -1.73
C GLU A 515 16.05 24.27 -1.13
N LEU A 516 16.29 23.18 -0.39
CA LEU A 516 15.27 22.22 0.05
C LEU A 516 14.10 22.91 0.76
N ASP A 517 14.37 23.63 1.85
CA ASP A 517 13.29 24.19 2.68
C ASP A 517 12.41 25.19 1.92
N ALA A 518 13.01 26.03 1.09
CA ALA A 518 12.28 27.02 0.32
C ALA A 518 11.40 26.38 -0.77
N TYR A 519 11.94 25.42 -1.52
CA TYR A 519 11.22 24.76 -2.61
C TYR A 519 10.16 23.77 -2.11
N ILE A 520 10.39 23.11 -0.97
CA ILE A 520 9.39 22.26 -0.33
C ILE A 520 8.20 23.10 0.16
N ALA A 521 8.47 24.25 0.81
CA ALA A 521 7.42 25.19 1.21
C ALA A 521 6.60 25.67 -0.01
N GLN A 522 7.29 26.08 -1.08
CA GLN A 522 6.64 26.48 -2.32
C GLN A 522 5.76 25.36 -2.91
N ALA A 523 6.25 24.12 -2.93
CA ALA A 523 5.50 22.98 -3.44
C ALA A 523 4.22 22.73 -2.64
N PHE A 524 4.30 22.81 -1.31
CA PHE A 524 3.14 22.64 -0.44
C PHE A 524 2.13 23.78 -0.59
N ASP A 525 2.60 25.04 -0.70
CA ASP A 525 1.74 26.20 -0.91
C ASP A 525 0.98 26.17 -2.25
N VAL A 526 1.62 25.68 -3.31
CA VAL A 526 0.99 25.50 -4.63
C VAL A 526 -0.06 24.39 -4.59
N ALA A 527 0.30 23.23 -3.99
CA ALA A 527 -0.62 22.10 -3.89
C ALA A 527 -1.85 22.42 -3.02
N ALA A 528 -1.69 23.20 -1.96
CA ALA A 528 -2.80 23.66 -1.12
C ALA A 528 -3.85 24.49 -1.88
N LYS A 529 -3.47 25.06 -3.05
CA LYS A 529 -4.36 25.83 -3.93
C LYS A 529 -5.03 24.98 -5.03
N GLY A 530 -4.89 23.66 -4.97
CA GLY A 530 -5.50 22.72 -5.92
C GLY A 530 -4.65 22.41 -7.16
N GLN A 531 -3.43 22.94 -7.28
CA GLN A 531 -2.54 22.63 -8.41
C GLN A 531 -1.48 21.59 -8.00
N SER A 532 -1.39 20.49 -8.74
CA SER A 532 -0.35 19.49 -8.50
C SER A 532 1.05 20.02 -8.82
N VAL A 533 2.05 19.52 -8.07
CA VAL A 533 3.45 19.93 -8.19
C VAL A 533 4.33 18.75 -8.49
N LEU A 534 5.18 18.87 -9.49
CA LEU A 534 6.26 17.94 -9.81
C LEU A 534 7.57 18.51 -9.29
N VAL A 535 8.11 17.92 -8.24
CA VAL A 535 9.40 18.29 -7.65
C VAL A 535 10.44 17.29 -8.12
N ASP A 536 11.29 17.69 -9.05
CA ASP A 536 12.37 16.88 -9.62
C ASP A 536 13.63 17.02 -8.76
N VAL A 537 14.01 15.95 -8.05
CA VAL A 537 15.10 15.96 -7.05
C VAL A 537 16.29 15.18 -7.55
N ASN A 538 17.45 15.82 -7.63
CA ASN A 538 18.75 15.18 -7.95
C ASN A 538 19.25 14.34 -6.76
N ILE A 539 18.69 13.14 -6.58
CA ILE A 539 18.88 12.30 -5.39
C ILE A 539 20.14 11.44 -5.41
N ASP A 540 20.75 11.23 -4.25
CA ASP A 540 21.84 10.26 -4.08
C ASP A 540 21.33 8.87 -3.65
N TYR A 541 21.68 7.85 -4.42
CA TYR A 541 21.46 6.44 -4.10
C TYR A 541 22.76 5.65 -3.91
N SER A 542 23.90 6.32 -3.76
CA SER A 542 25.21 5.66 -3.62
C SER A 542 25.32 4.82 -2.34
N LYS A 543 24.63 5.24 -1.26
CA LYS A 543 24.58 4.49 0.00
C LYS A 543 23.31 3.65 0.08
N PRO A 544 23.42 2.30 0.04
CA PRO A 544 22.26 1.43 0.17
C PRO A 544 21.75 1.37 1.62
N THR A 545 20.44 1.18 1.79
CA THR A 545 19.77 0.98 3.08
C THR A 545 20.22 -0.29 3.80
N ARG A 546 20.00 -0.39 5.11
CA ARG A 546 20.24 -1.63 5.88
C ARG A 546 19.39 -2.77 5.34
N PHE A 547 18.14 -2.48 4.96
CA PHE A 547 17.26 -3.47 4.36
C PHE A 547 17.84 -4.07 3.08
N THR A 548 18.26 -3.24 2.13
CA THR A 548 18.83 -3.69 0.85
C THR A 548 20.08 -4.54 1.08
N GLN A 549 21.02 -4.07 1.91
CA GLN A 549 22.25 -4.79 2.24
C GLN A 549 21.96 -6.14 2.91
N GLY A 550 21.07 -6.14 3.89
CA GLY A 550 20.76 -7.33 4.69
C GLY A 550 19.98 -8.38 3.89
N THR A 551 19.04 -7.97 3.05
CA THR A 551 18.24 -8.85 2.20
C THR A 551 19.10 -9.56 1.14
N VAL A 552 19.97 -8.82 0.46
CA VAL A 552 20.95 -9.41 -0.50
C VAL A 552 21.82 -10.45 0.20
N LYS A 553 22.35 -10.12 1.40
CA LYS A 553 23.17 -11.03 2.19
C LYS A 553 22.42 -12.28 2.65
N SER A 554 21.17 -12.11 3.09
CA SER A 554 20.31 -13.21 3.55
C SER A 554 19.92 -14.15 2.42
N THR A 555 19.55 -13.61 1.27
CA THR A 555 19.25 -14.39 0.07
C THR A 555 20.47 -15.16 -0.41
N PHE A 556 21.64 -14.52 -0.47
CA PHE A 556 22.88 -15.19 -0.87
C PHE A 556 23.27 -16.32 0.09
N LYS A 557 23.07 -16.17 1.40
CA LYS A 557 23.33 -17.23 2.39
C LYS A 557 22.50 -18.50 2.12
N ARG A 558 21.30 -18.40 1.61
CA ARG A 558 20.40 -19.52 1.34
C ARG A 558 20.72 -20.27 0.04
N PHE A 559 21.53 -19.69 -0.85
CA PHE A 559 21.91 -20.39 -2.08
C PHE A 559 22.77 -21.62 -1.80
N PRO A 560 22.58 -22.74 -2.57
CA PRO A 560 23.48 -23.88 -2.52
C PRO A 560 24.94 -23.49 -2.82
N THR A 561 25.90 -24.15 -2.21
CA THR A 561 27.34 -23.86 -2.36
C THR A 561 27.78 -23.76 -3.83
N ARG A 562 27.30 -24.69 -4.68
CA ARG A 562 27.58 -24.67 -6.12
C ARG A 562 27.13 -23.38 -6.81
N GLN A 563 25.96 -22.84 -6.43
CA GLN A 563 25.44 -21.58 -6.98
C GLN A 563 26.28 -20.39 -6.49
N LYS A 564 26.65 -20.37 -5.20
CA LYS A 564 27.53 -19.34 -4.62
C LYS A 564 28.86 -19.28 -5.39
N LEU A 565 29.50 -20.43 -5.62
CA LEU A 565 30.76 -20.53 -6.38
C LEU A 565 30.59 -20.07 -7.83
N ARG A 566 29.50 -20.44 -8.48
CA ARG A 566 29.19 -20.01 -9.86
C ARG A 566 29.03 -18.48 -9.96
N ILE A 567 28.30 -17.88 -9.02
CA ILE A 567 28.07 -16.43 -8.96
C ILE A 567 29.40 -15.70 -8.71
N ALA A 568 30.17 -16.13 -7.71
CA ALA A 568 31.46 -15.55 -7.39
C ALA A 568 32.46 -15.68 -8.57
N GLY A 569 32.58 -16.87 -9.18
CA GLY A 569 33.46 -17.10 -10.32
C GLY A 569 33.09 -16.24 -11.53
N ARG A 570 31.77 -16.06 -11.81
CA ARG A 570 31.29 -15.17 -12.87
C ARG A 570 31.65 -13.71 -12.59
N ALA A 571 31.40 -13.23 -11.37
CA ALA A 571 31.71 -11.85 -10.98
C ALA A 571 33.22 -11.56 -11.09
N VAL A 572 34.07 -12.47 -10.59
CA VAL A 572 35.52 -12.37 -10.70
C VAL A 572 35.98 -12.37 -12.16
N LYS A 573 35.49 -13.32 -12.97
CA LYS A 573 35.83 -13.38 -14.39
C LYS A 573 35.53 -12.08 -15.13
N ARG A 574 34.34 -11.51 -14.88
CA ARG A 574 33.95 -10.25 -15.55
C ARG A 574 34.69 -9.02 -15.01
N LYS A 575 35.09 -9.03 -13.74
CA LYS A 575 35.92 -7.94 -13.20
C LYS A 575 37.34 -7.94 -13.72
N LEU A 576 37.86 -9.13 -14.08
CA LEU A 576 39.25 -9.29 -14.61
C LEU A 576 39.36 -9.21 -16.15
N PHE A 577 38.31 -9.65 -16.84
CA PHE A 577 38.39 -9.86 -18.30
C PHE A 577 37.28 -9.14 -19.09
N GLY A 578 36.43 -8.35 -18.42
CA GLY A 578 35.40 -7.67 -19.12
C GLY A 578 34.40 -7.02 -18.94
#